data_8e0034627ea0429a8d5a6c2a9436d92f
#
_entry.id   8e0034627ea0429a8d5a6c2a9436d92f
#
_cell.length_a   1.000
_cell.length_b   1.000
_cell.length_c   1.000
_cell.angle_alpha   90.00
_cell.angle_beta   90.00
_cell.angle_gamma   90.00
#
_symmetry.space_group_name_H-M   'P 1'
#
loop_
_entity.id
_entity.type
_entity.pdbx_description
1 polymer ?
#
loop_
_entity_poly.entity_id
_entity_poly.type
_entity_poly.pdbx_seq_one_letter_code
_entity_poly.pdbx_strand_id
1 'polypeptide(L)'
;MTQLQKYIWLIDTIRRAGKISLEEISSRRERNKDLSDYKPLSRTTFNRWKDAIFSQFGIIISCQRSGGYFYYIENPEDIDEDELKKWMLDSFAISNLIGENLSLKDRIIVNQIPSAQSHLATLLEAMQGNRVVLITYCGFNKKRSYTFPVEPYCVKLFENRWYLLAHNVSYNKIRIYGLDRIESLELTDNTFKLPKDFSASGFFSTYYGIVTGNDIKPERIIIRAYHDHIPYMKSLPLHASQRLLEEHDEYADFEVYLAPTYDFIMRLLHTGAMIEVISPASLRQTMKEWISDMYELYKND
;
A
#
# COMPACT_ATOMS: atom_id res chain seq x y z
N MET A 1 -9.31 10.09 -22.66
CA MET A 1 -9.04 10.15 -21.18
C MET A 1 -10.34 10.32 -20.42
N THR A 2 -10.56 9.57 -19.33
CA THR A 2 -11.75 9.69 -18.48
C THR A 2 -11.74 11.00 -17.69
N GLN A 3 -12.90 11.41 -17.16
CA GLN A 3 -12.99 12.63 -16.33
C GLN A 3 -12.14 12.51 -15.05
N LEU A 4 -12.10 11.33 -14.43
CA LEU A 4 -11.28 11.03 -13.26
C LEU A 4 -9.78 11.22 -13.55
N GLN A 5 -9.30 10.74 -14.67
CA GLN A 5 -7.91 10.92 -15.12
C GLN A 5 -7.52 12.40 -15.28
N LYS A 6 -8.45 13.23 -15.75
CA LYS A 6 -8.24 14.68 -15.86
C LYS A 6 -8.10 15.36 -14.51
N TYR A 7 -8.88 14.93 -13.52
CA TYR A 7 -8.79 15.46 -12.14
C TYR A 7 -7.46 15.09 -11.50
N ILE A 8 -7.05 13.84 -11.62
CA ILE A 8 -5.78 13.37 -11.04
C ILE A 8 -4.59 14.05 -11.71
N TRP A 9 -4.63 14.20 -13.04
CA TRP A 9 -3.62 14.96 -13.75
C TRP A 9 -3.52 16.42 -13.23
N LEU A 10 -4.64 17.08 -12.98
CA LEU A 10 -4.64 18.44 -12.46
C LEU A 10 -4.04 18.52 -11.04
N ILE A 11 -4.43 17.57 -10.16
CA ILE A 11 -3.88 17.45 -8.79
C ILE A 11 -2.36 17.26 -8.86
N ASP A 12 -1.88 16.30 -9.65
CA ASP A 12 -0.44 15.99 -9.80
C ASP A 12 0.33 17.18 -10.37
N THR A 13 -0.25 17.87 -11.38
CA THR A 13 0.35 19.06 -12.01
C THR A 13 0.55 20.19 -11.00
N ILE A 14 -0.44 20.47 -10.16
CA ILE A 14 -0.35 21.51 -9.13
C ILE A 14 0.58 21.09 -8.02
N ARG A 15 0.50 19.84 -7.55
CA ARG A 15 1.35 19.29 -6.48
C ARG A 15 2.84 19.37 -6.83
N ARG A 16 3.23 18.98 -8.05
CA ARG A 16 4.62 19.06 -8.52
C ARG A 16 5.13 20.47 -8.70
N ALA A 17 4.26 21.39 -9.11
CA ALA A 17 4.65 22.78 -9.29
C ALA A 17 4.69 23.57 -7.99
N GLY A 18 4.01 23.09 -6.93
CA GLY A 18 3.77 23.83 -5.70
C GLY A 18 2.80 24.99 -5.91
N LYS A 19 3.14 25.93 -6.82
CA LYS A 19 2.30 27.05 -7.25
C LYS A 19 2.38 27.21 -8.76
N ILE A 20 1.24 27.34 -9.44
CA ILE A 20 1.16 27.36 -10.91
C ILE A 20 0.01 28.26 -11.38
N SER A 21 0.22 28.99 -12.48
CA SER A 21 -0.83 29.80 -13.10
C SER A 21 -1.78 28.96 -13.95
N LEU A 22 -2.99 29.47 -14.21
CA LEU A 22 -3.96 28.80 -15.11
C LEU A 22 -3.42 28.71 -16.55
N GLU A 23 -2.67 29.71 -16.97
CA GLU A 23 -2.06 29.73 -18.30
C GLU A 23 -1.03 28.61 -18.45
N GLU A 24 -0.21 28.39 -17.44
CA GLU A 24 0.78 27.31 -17.45
C GLU A 24 0.10 25.93 -17.35
N ILE A 25 -0.95 25.77 -16.56
CA ILE A 25 -1.78 24.55 -16.52
C ILE A 25 -2.36 24.26 -17.90
N SER A 26 -2.92 25.30 -18.57
CA SER A 26 -3.47 25.17 -19.92
C SER A 26 -2.41 24.75 -20.92
N SER A 27 -1.23 25.38 -20.88
CA SER A 27 -0.10 25.07 -21.73
C SER A 27 0.40 23.63 -21.56
N ARG A 28 0.50 23.14 -20.32
CA ARG A 28 0.86 21.75 -20.03
C ARG A 28 -0.20 20.78 -20.53
N ARG A 29 -1.48 21.12 -20.39
CA ARG A 29 -2.60 20.33 -20.91
C ARG A 29 -2.56 20.25 -22.45
N GLU A 30 -2.31 21.35 -23.14
CA GLU A 30 -2.26 21.40 -24.61
C GLU A 30 -1.13 20.54 -25.20
N ARG A 31 -0.01 20.40 -24.49
CA ARG A 31 1.09 19.50 -24.88
C ARG A 31 0.72 18.03 -24.80
N ASN A 32 -0.30 17.70 -24.02
CA ASN A 32 -0.80 16.34 -23.85
C ASN A 32 -2.00 16.08 -24.77
N LYS A 33 -1.76 15.33 -25.85
CA LYS A 33 -2.76 15.03 -26.88
C LYS A 33 -4.00 14.31 -26.32
N ASP A 34 -3.83 13.50 -25.30
CA ASP A 34 -4.90 12.71 -24.72
C ASP A 34 -5.77 13.51 -23.76
N LEU A 35 -5.26 14.61 -23.23
CA LEU A 35 -5.95 15.53 -22.30
C LEU A 35 -6.69 16.65 -22.99
N SER A 36 -6.20 17.08 -24.13
CA SER A 36 -6.72 18.24 -24.83
C SER A 36 -7.16 17.88 -26.25
N ASP A 37 -8.34 18.29 -26.63
CA ASP A 37 -8.72 18.39 -28.04
C ASP A 37 -8.08 19.65 -28.66
N TYR A 38 -6.82 19.95 -28.30
CA TYR A 38 -6.07 21.17 -28.69
C TYR A 38 -6.76 22.49 -28.31
N LYS A 39 -7.68 22.45 -27.32
CA LYS A 39 -8.37 23.65 -26.84
C LYS A 39 -7.79 24.09 -25.52
N PRO A 40 -7.58 25.39 -25.28
CA PRO A 40 -7.11 25.91 -24.00
C PRO A 40 -8.10 25.58 -22.88
N LEU A 41 -7.59 25.41 -21.66
CA LEU A 41 -8.41 25.15 -20.49
C LEU A 41 -9.16 26.42 -20.08
N SER A 42 -10.47 26.46 -20.34
CA SER A 42 -11.27 27.61 -19.92
C SER A 42 -11.36 27.71 -18.40
N ARG A 43 -11.47 28.94 -17.88
CA ARG A 43 -11.63 29.21 -16.44
C ARG A 43 -12.87 28.51 -15.87
N THR A 44 -13.94 28.44 -16.63
CA THR A 44 -15.18 27.75 -16.23
C THR A 44 -14.95 26.25 -16.06
N THR A 45 -14.25 25.61 -17.01
CA THR A 45 -13.90 24.20 -16.94
C THR A 45 -12.97 23.92 -15.77
N PHE A 46 -11.97 24.77 -15.56
CA PHE A 46 -11.04 24.66 -14.43
C PHE A 46 -11.76 24.76 -13.09
N ASN A 47 -12.66 25.73 -12.90
CA ASN A 47 -13.44 25.87 -11.66
C ASN A 47 -14.31 24.63 -11.43
N ARG A 48 -15.00 24.12 -12.45
CA ARG A 48 -15.78 22.89 -12.33
C ARG A 48 -14.93 21.69 -11.93
N TRP A 49 -13.69 21.60 -12.44
CA TRP A 49 -12.76 20.53 -12.02
C TRP A 49 -12.32 20.71 -10.58
N LYS A 50 -12.04 21.91 -10.13
CA LYS A 50 -11.74 22.21 -8.72
C LYS A 50 -12.85 21.73 -7.79
N ASP A 51 -14.10 22.09 -8.11
CA ASP A 51 -15.25 21.73 -7.30
C ASP A 51 -15.45 20.20 -7.25
N ALA A 52 -15.27 19.54 -8.37
CA ALA A 52 -15.34 18.08 -8.45
C ALA A 52 -14.19 17.39 -7.70
N ILE A 53 -12.97 17.93 -7.77
CA ILE A 53 -11.81 17.44 -7.02
C ILE A 53 -12.06 17.55 -5.52
N PHE A 54 -12.58 18.69 -5.06
CA PHE A 54 -12.96 18.83 -3.66
C PHE A 54 -14.03 17.83 -3.24
N SER A 55 -15.09 17.67 -4.05
CA SER A 55 -16.18 16.74 -3.74
C SER A 55 -15.74 15.27 -3.72
N GLN A 56 -14.80 14.87 -4.60
CA GLN A 56 -14.40 13.46 -4.73
C GLN A 56 -13.21 13.09 -3.86
N PHE A 57 -12.27 14.01 -3.65
CA PHE A 57 -11.00 13.73 -2.97
C PHE A 57 -10.79 14.54 -1.70
N GLY A 58 -11.66 15.53 -1.41
CA GLY A 58 -11.46 16.44 -0.29
C GLY A 58 -10.28 17.39 -0.46
N ILE A 59 -9.70 17.51 -1.68
CA ILE A 59 -8.52 18.32 -1.95
C ILE A 59 -8.94 19.75 -2.30
N ILE A 60 -8.43 20.73 -1.55
CA ILE A 60 -8.72 22.15 -1.74
C ILE A 60 -7.65 22.78 -2.63
N ILE A 61 -8.04 23.24 -3.81
CA ILE A 61 -7.19 24.03 -4.70
C ILE A 61 -7.51 25.50 -4.50
N SER A 62 -6.61 26.21 -3.84
CA SER A 62 -6.74 27.65 -3.54
C SER A 62 -5.99 28.51 -4.54
N CYS A 63 -6.30 29.81 -4.54
CA CYS A 63 -5.71 30.80 -5.44
C CYS A 63 -5.07 31.95 -4.66
N GLN A 64 -3.76 32.08 -4.80
CA GLN A 64 -3.02 33.25 -4.34
C GLN A 64 -3.19 34.38 -5.39
N ARG A 65 -3.74 35.53 -4.97
CA ARG A 65 -3.99 36.68 -5.87
C ARG A 65 -2.84 37.70 -5.85
N SER A 66 -2.06 37.73 -4.78
CA SER A 66 -0.90 38.61 -4.64
C SER A 66 0.27 38.11 -5.46
N GLY A 67 0.81 38.96 -6.35
CA GLY A 67 1.94 38.60 -7.23
C GLY A 67 1.56 37.79 -8.47
N GLY A 68 0.25 37.63 -8.77
CA GLY A 68 -0.28 36.83 -9.87
C GLY A 68 -1.37 35.87 -9.38
N TYR A 69 -2.09 35.25 -10.32
CA TYR A 69 -3.12 34.26 -9.98
C TYR A 69 -2.50 32.87 -9.99
N PHE A 70 -1.88 32.45 -8.85
CA PHE A 70 -1.27 31.14 -8.71
C PHE A 70 -2.17 30.20 -7.92
N TYR A 71 -2.38 29.00 -8.46
CA TYR A 71 -3.14 27.93 -7.83
C TYR A 71 -2.19 26.97 -7.11
N TYR A 72 -2.61 26.50 -5.94
CA TYR A 72 -1.86 25.57 -5.09
C TYR A 72 -2.83 24.69 -4.29
N ILE A 73 -2.35 23.57 -3.79
CA ILE A 73 -3.10 22.71 -2.85
C ILE A 73 -2.91 23.32 -1.47
N GLU A 74 -4.03 23.59 -0.77
CA GLU A 74 -4.02 24.33 0.51
C GLU A 74 -3.39 23.49 1.62
N ASN A 75 -3.75 22.21 1.72
CA ASN A 75 -3.24 21.28 2.72
C ASN A 75 -2.62 20.04 2.03
N PRO A 76 -1.40 20.15 1.49
CA PRO A 76 -0.76 19.01 0.83
C PRO A 76 -0.44 17.86 1.80
N GLU A 77 -0.21 18.17 3.10
CA GLU A 77 0.00 17.20 4.18
C GLU A 77 -1.20 16.27 4.36
N ASP A 78 -2.45 16.75 4.17
CA ASP A 78 -3.66 15.91 4.28
C ASP A 78 -3.67 14.76 3.24
N ILE A 79 -2.97 14.94 2.13
CA ILE A 79 -2.79 13.88 1.12
C ILE A 79 -1.74 12.89 1.59
N ASP A 80 -0.67 13.38 2.21
CA ASP A 80 0.45 12.55 2.64
C ASP A 80 0.13 11.73 3.90
N GLU A 81 -0.78 12.20 4.74
CA GLU A 81 -1.27 11.51 5.94
C GLU A 81 -2.27 10.38 5.61
N ASP A 82 -3.04 10.49 4.53
CA ASP A 82 -3.95 9.45 4.07
C ASP A 82 -3.22 8.51 3.09
N GLU A 83 -2.63 7.42 3.62
CA GLU A 83 -1.86 6.44 2.84
C GLU A 83 -2.61 5.88 1.63
N LEU A 84 -3.93 5.63 1.76
CA LEU A 84 -4.74 5.12 0.65
C LEU A 84 -4.94 6.17 -0.44
N LYS A 85 -5.27 7.40 -0.04
CA LYS A 85 -5.44 8.53 -0.97
C LYS A 85 -4.14 8.83 -1.71
N LYS A 86 -3.02 8.89 -0.98
CA LYS A 86 -1.68 9.07 -1.54
C LYS A 86 -1.36 7.98 -2.56
N TRP A 87 -1.50 6.71 -2.17
CA TRP A 87 -1.24 5.57 -3.05
C TRP A 87 -2.11 5.60 -4.32
N MET A 88 -3.40 5.94 -4.19
CA MET A 88 -4.29 6.09 -5.35
C MET A 88 -3.81 7.19 -6.29
N LEU A 89 -3.55 8.39 -5.77
CA LEU A 89 -3.11 9.53 -6.58
C LEU A 89 -1.79 9.25 -7.27
N ASP A 90 -0.80 8.70 -6.57
CA ASP A 90 0.52 8.39 -7.11
C ASP A 90 0.42 7.28 -8.18
N SER A 91 -0.37 6.23 -7.94
CA SER A 91 -0.59 5.14 -8.91
C SER A 91 -1.23 5.64 -10.20
N PHE A 92 -2.24 6.49 -10.11
CA PHE A 92 -2.88 7.10 -11.27
C PHE A 92 -1.98 8.11 -11.98
N ALA A 93 -1.21 8.91 -11.24
CA ALA A 93 -0.25 9.84 -11.82
C ALA A 93 0.81 9.11 -12.66
N ILE A 94 1.37 8.01 -12.11
CA ILE A 94 2.31 7.15 -12.83
C ILE A 94 1.64 6.53 -14.07
N SER A 95 0.43 6.00 -13.93
CA SER A 95 -0.32 5.42 -15.06
C SER A 95 -0.56 6.43 -16.18
N ASN A 96 -0.92 7.66 -15.83
CA ASN A 96 -1.09 8.76 -16.81
C ASN A 96 0.23 9.10 -17.51
N LEU A 97 1.33 9.24 -16.76
CA LEU A 97 2.65 9.53 -17.32
C LEU A 97 3.12 8.45 -18.29
N ILE A 98 2.91 7.18 -17.96
CA ILE A 98 3.23 6.05 -18.85
C ILE A 98 2.33 6.11 -20.08
N GLY A 99 1.02 6.36 -19.92
CA GLY A 99 0.05 6.49 -21.01
C GLY A 99 0.41 7.61 -21.99
N GLU A 100 0.88 8.76 -21.49
CA GLU A 100 1.34 9.90 -22.31
C GLU A 100 2.61 9.58 -23.11
N ASN A 101 3.39 8.59 -22.68
CA ASN A 101 4.67 8.23 -23.24
C ASN A 101 4.71 6.81 -23.81
N LEU A 102 3.61 6.33 -24.42
CA LEU A 102 3.52 4.96 -24.98
C LEU A 102 4.60 4.64 -26.01
N SER A 103 5.19 5.65 -26.65
CA SER A 103 6.37 5.48 -27.53
C SER A 103 7.60 4.96 -26.77
N LEU A 104 7.62 5.07 -25.44
CA LEU A 104 8.69 4.58 -24.56
C LEU A 104 8.37 3.23 -23.91
N LYS A 105 7.28 2.54 -24.32
CA LYS A 105 6.84 1.26 -23.71
C LYS A 105 7.95 0.21 -23.62
N ASP A 106 8.83 0.15 -24.63
CA ASP A 106 9.94 -0.81 -24.66
C ASP A 106 11.11 -0.43 -23.73
N ARG A 107 11.04 0.74 -23.10
CA ARG A 107 12.02 1.28 -22.15
C ARG A 107 11.47 1.28 -20.70
N ILE A 108 10.21 0.85 -20.49
CA ILE A 108 9.53 0.82 -19.19
C ILE A 108 9.24 -0.65 -18.90
N ILE A 109 9.89 -1.16 -17.85
CA ILE A 109 9.71 -2.54 -17.40
C ILE A 109 8.86 -2.51 -16.13
N VAL A 110 7.74 -3.24 -16.15
CA VAL A 110 6.85 -3.41 -15.00
C VAL A 110 6.79 -4.88 -14.66
N ASN A 111 7.03 -5.20 -13.41
CA ASN A 111 6.86 -6.58 -12.94
C ASN A 111 5.37 -6.95 -12.96
N GLN A 112 5.05 -8.15 -13.45
CA GLN A 112 3.69 -8.66 -13.40
C GLN A 112 3.26 -8.83 -11.94
N ILE A 113 2.18 -8.17 -11.57
CA ILE A 113 1.54 -8.33 -10.27
C ILE A 113 0.48 -9.42 -10.46
N PRO A 114 0.52 -10.53 -9.70
CA PRO A 114 -0.57 -11.50 -9.67
C PRO A 114 -1.82 -10.79 -9.11
N SER A 115 -2.62 -10.24 -10.01
CA SER A 115 -3.79 -9.47 -9.59
C SER A 115 -5.02 -10.37 -9.65
N ALA A 116 -5.46 -10.87 -8.53
CA ALA A 116 -6.82 -11.40 -8.38
C ALA A 116 -7.85 -10.25 -8.37
N GLN A 117 -7.71 -9.30 -9.30
CA GLN A 117 -8.54 -8.10 -9.40
C GLN A 117 -10.02 -8.44 -9.63
N SER A 118 -10.30 -9.59 -10.26
CA SER A 118 -11.68 -10.07 -10.48
C SER A 118 -12.47 -10.25 -9.18
N HIS A 119 -11.80 -10.67 -8.10
CA HIS A 119 -12.46 -10.85 -6.80
C HIS A 119 -12.52 -9.58 -5.97
N LEU A 120 -11.61 -8.62 -6.22
CA LEU A 120 -11.53 -7.40 -5.44
C LEU A 120 -12.82 -6.57 -5.54
N ALA A 121 -13.38 -6.42 -6.74
CA ALA A 121 -14.60 -5.65 -6.94
C ALA A 121 -15.78 -6.22 -6.14
N THR A 122 -15.99 -7.55 -6.20
CA THR A 122 -17.05 -8.23 -5.45
C THR A 122 -16.82 -8.15 -3.93
N LEU A 123 -15.57 -8.21 -3.46
CA LEU A 123 -15.25 -8.03 -2.04
C LEU A 123 -15.53 -6.60 -1.56
N LEU A 124 -15.22 -5.59 -2.37
CA LEU A 124 -15.53 -4.19 -2.03
C LEU A 124 -17.05 -3.97 -1.93
N GLU A 125 -17.83 -4.54 -2.87
CA GLU A 125 -19.28 -4.53 -2.81
C GLU A 125 -19.80 -5.24 -1.53
N ALA A 126 -19.25 -6.41 -1.22
CA ALA A 126 -19.62 -7.17 -0.02
C ALA A 126 -19.33 -6.37 1.27
N MET A 127 -18.16 -5.73 1.36
CA MET A 127 -17.79 -4.91 2.51
C MET A 127 -18.68 -3.67 2.63
N GLN A 128 -19.01 -3.01 1.51
CA GLN A 128 -19.91 -1.85 1.52
C GLN A 128 -21.31 -2.21 2.04
N GLY A 129 -21.83 -3.40 1.68
CA GLY A 129 -23.13 -3.90 2.13
C GLY A 129 -23.08 -4.72 3.42
N ASN A 130 -21.90 -4.92 4.02
CA ASN A 130 -21.69 -5.87 5.13
C ASN A 130 -22.32 -7.25 4.83
N ARG A 131 -22.07 -7.76 3.62
CA ARG A 131 -22.61 -9.04 3.15
C ARG A 131 -21.59 -10.16 3.31
N VAL A 132 -22.09 -11.32 3.74
CA VAL A 132 -21.32 -12.56 3.80
C VAL A 132 -21.02 -13.00 2.37
N VAL A 133 -19.81 -13.49 2.12
CA VAL A 133 -19.42 -14.09 0.85
C VAL A 133 -19.11 -15.57 1.03
N LEU A 134 -19.47 -16.37 0.05
CA LEU A 134 -19.07 -17.76 -0.03
C LEU A 134 -17.82 -17.85 -0.89
N ILE A 135 -16.72 -18.34 -0.32
CA ILE A 135 -15.46 -18.49 -1.05
C ILE A 135 -15.10 -19.96 -1.22
N THR A 136 -14.66 -20.34 -2.43
CA THR A 136 -13.97 -21.61 -2.67
C THR A 136 -12.47 -21.34 -2.70
N TYR A 137 -11.74 -21.93 -1.77
CA TYR A 137 -10.36 -21.59 -1.48
C TYR A 137 -9.45 -22.81 -1.45
N CYS A 138 -8.31 -22.72 -2.15
CA CYS A 138 -7.26 -23.71 -2.15
C CYS A 138 -5.99 -23.17 -1.48
N GLY A 139 -5.68 -23.62 -0.26
CA GLY A 139 -4.41 -23.27 0.41
C GLY A 139 -3.23 -23.99 -0.20
N PHE A 140 -2.04 -23.40 -0.18
CA PHE A 140 -0.83 -24.00 -0.77
C PHE A 140 -0.53 -25.43 -0.28
N ASN A 141 -0.81 -25.72 0.99
CA ASN A 141 -0.57 -27.04 1.58
C ASN A 141 -1.80 -27.96 1.51
N LYS A 142 -2.81 -27.63 0.70
CA LYS A 142 -4.03 -28.42 0.56
C LYS A 142 -4.15 -28.99 -0.84
N LYS A 143 -4.54 -30.27 -0.93
CA LYS A 143 -4.77 -30.98 -2.20
C LYS A 143 -6.17 -30.73 -2.77
N ARG A 144 -7.06 -30.10 -2.01
CA ARG A 144 -8.47 -29.88 -2.39
C ARG A 144 -8.91 -28.50 -1.94
N SER A 145 -9.79 -27.92 -2.73
CA SER A 145 -10.48 -26.67 -2.40
C SER A 145 -11.62 -26.93 -1.44
N TYR A 146 -11.92 -25.94 -0.62
CA TYR A 146 -13.02 -25.96 0.33
C TYR A 146 -13.86 -24.72 0.14
N THR A 147 -15.18 -24.90 0.17
CA THR A 147 -16.16 -23.81 0.08
C THR A 147 -16.72 -23.52 1.47
N PHE A 148 -16.67 -22.26 1.90
CA PHE A 148 -17.15 -21.85 3.20
C PHE A 148 -17.51 -20.35 3.21
N PRO A 149 -18.45 -19.94 4.11
CA PRO A 149 -18.84 -18.56 4.26
C PRO A 149 -17.82 -17.77 5.07
N VAL A 150 -17.56 -16.53 4.65
CA VAL A 150 -16.72 -15.57 5.37
C VAL A 150 -17.37 -14.19 5.41
N GLU A 151 -17.12 -13.45 6.48
CA GLU A 151 -17.48 -12.07 6.68
C GLU A 151 -16.27 -11.20 6.32
N PRO A 152 -16.24 -10.50 5.18
CA PRO A 152 -15.09 -9.73 4.73
C PRO A 152 -14.93 -8.46 5.57
N TYR A 153 -13.79 -8.33 6.28
CA TYR A 153 -13.50 -7.18 7.12
C TYR A 153 -12.68 -6.11 6.41
N CYS A 154 -11.58 -6.50 5.78
CA CYS A 154 -10.77 -5.59 4.97
C CYS A 154 -9.90 -6.33 3.96
N VAL A 155 -9.38 -5.60 2.98
CA VAL A 155 -8.36 -6.08 2.04
C VAL A 155 -7.04 -5.36 2.28
N LYS A 156 -5.94 -6.10 2.18
CA LYS A 156 -4.57 -5.59 2.31
C LYS A 156 -3.74 -5.95 1.10
N LEU A 157 -3.05 -4.97 0.53
CA LEU A 157 -1.99 -5.21 -0.44
C LEU A 157 -0.67 -5.40 0.31
N PHE A 158 -0.01 -6.55 0.10
CA PHE A 158 1.29 -6.85 0.68
C PHE A 158 2.15 -7.62 -0.32
N GLU A 159 3.37 -7.19 -0.56
CA GLU A 159 4.30 -7.79 -1.52
C GLU A 159 3.66 -8.12 -2.87
N ASN A 160 2.97 -7.14 -3.45
CA ASN A 160 2.27 -7.23 -4.73
C ASN A 160 1.11 -8.25 -4.78
N ARG A 161 0.58 -8.72 -3.65
CA ARG A 161 -0.58 -9.61 -3.59
C ARG A 161 -1.68 -9.01 -2.72
N TRP A 162 -2.90 -9.20 -3.15
CA TRP A 162 -4.07 -8.84 -2.35
C TRP A 162 -4.46 -9.96 -1.39
N TYR A 163 -4.76 -9.59 -0.18
CA TYR A 163 -5.21 -10.47 0.90
C TYR A 163 -6.51 -9.95 1.50
N LEU A 164 -7.41 -10.88 1.81
CA LEU A 164 -8.66 -10.63 2.51
C LEU A 164 -8.50 -11.01 3.97
N LEU A 165 -8.69 -10.07 4.88
CA LEU A 165 -8.93 -10.36 6.29
C LEU A 165 -10.42 -10.58 6.47
N ALA A 166 -10.82 -11.74 6.98
CA ALA A 166 -12.22 -12.09 7.17
C ALA A 166 -12.43 -12.95 8.42
N HIS A 167 -13.61 -12.85 9.00
CA HIS A 167 -14.08 -13.81 9.98
C HIS A 167 -14.64 -15.04 9.26
N ASN A 168 -14.03 -16.18 9.50
CA ASN A 168 -14.52 -17.46 8.98
C ASN A 168 -15.64 -17.97 9.85
N VAL A 169 -16.86 -17.97 9.32
CA VAL A 169 -18.07 -18.35 10.07
C VAL A 169 -18.02 -19.80 10.55
N SER A 170 -17.49 -20.71 9.71
CA SER A 170 -17.41 -22.14 10.02
C SER A 170 -16.47 -22.48 11.18
N TYR A 171 -15.38 -21.72 11.31
CA TYR A 171 -14.36 -21.96 12.35
C TYR A 171 -14.43 -20.95 13.50
N ASN A 172 -15.28 -19.92 13.37
CA ASN A 172 -15.39 -18.81 14.31
C ASN A 172 -14.03 -18.16 14.63
N LYS A 173 -13.25 -17.86 13.58
CA LYS A 173 -11.90 -17.26 13.69
C LYS A 173 -11.64 -16.27 12.59
N ILE A 174 -10.92 -15.20 12.93
CA ILE A 174 -10.37 -14.28 11.94
C ILE A 174 -9.22 -14.98 11.21
N ARG A 175 -9.22 -14.89 9.88
CA ARG A 175 -8.19 -15.48 9.01
C ARG A 175 -7.87 -14.56 7.85
N ILE A 176 -6.69 -14.76 7.27
CA ILE A 176 -6.22 -14.04 6.09
C ILE A 176 -6.17 -14.99 4.91
N TYR A 177 -6.76 -14.57 3.80
CA TYR A 177 -6.87 -15.34 2.56
C TYR A 177 -6.23 -14.57 1.41
N GLY A 178 -5.26 -15.18 0.70
CA GLY A 178 -4.75 -14.59 -0.54
C GLY A 178 -5.81 -14.67 -1.63
N LEU A 179 -6.08 -13.55 -2.30
CA LEU A 179 -7.10 -13.49 -3.35
C LEU A 179 -6.74 -14.38 -4.56
N ASP A 180 -5.46 -14.54 -4.82
CA ASP A 180 -4.91 -15.40 -5.88
C ASP A 180 -5.20 -16.90 -5.68
N ARG A 181 -5.66 -17.28 -4.49
CA ARG A 181 -6.02 -18.65 -4.11
C ARG A 181 -7.53 -18.87 -3.97
N ILE A 182 -8.32 -17.85 -4.26
CA ILE A 182 -9.78 -17.95 -4.33
C ILE A 182 -10.14 -18.41 -5.74
N GLU A 183 -10.75 -19.61 -5.86
CA GLU A 183 -11.20 -20.17 -7.13
C GLU A 183 -12.57 -19.63 -7.54
N SER A 184 -13.47 -19.44 -6.57
CA SER A 184 -14.75 -18.77 -6.77
C SER A 184 -15.13 -17.92 -5.57
N LEU A 185 -15.86 -16.84 -5.82
CA LEU A 185 -16.38 -15.94 -4.83
C LEU A 185 -17.81 -15.56 -5.21
N GLU A 186 -18.74 -15.83 -4.31
CA GLU A 186 -20.17 -15.56 -4.50
C GLU A 186 -20.69 -14.68 -3.38
N LEU A 187 -21.40 -13.63 -3.76
CA LEU A 187 -22.07 -12.74 -2.82
C LEU A 187 -23.36 -13.39 -2.33
N THR A 188 -23.57 -13.45 -1.01
CA THR A 188 -24.80 -14.02 -0.43
C THR A 188 -25.77 -12.92 0.00
N ASP A 189 -27.00 -13.27 0.32
CA ASP A 189 -27.99 -12.33 0.89
C ASP A 189 -27.86 -12.15 2.40
N ASN A 190 -27.03 -12.97 3.04
CA ASN A 190 -26.77 -12.86 4.46
C ASN A 190 -25.90 -11.64 4.77
N THR A 191 -26.21 -10.93 5.83
CA THR A 191 -25.45 -9.79 6.32
C THR A 191 -24.78 -10.11 7.66
N PHE A 192 -23.72 -9.40 7.97
CA PHE A 192 -23.02 -9.49 9.27
C PHE A 192 -22.88 -8.09 9.89
N LYS A 193 -22.45 -8.04 11.14
CA LYS A 193 -22.12 -6.78 11.80
C LYS A 193 -20.62 -6.71 12.02
N LEU A 194 -19.98 -5.77 11.36
CA LEU A 194 -18.56 -5.49 11.65
C LEU A 194 -18.42 -5.06 13.11
N PRO A 195 -17.46 -5.62 13.89
CA PRO A 195 -17.23 -5.19 15.26
C PRO A 195 -17.01 -3.67 15.32
N LYS A 196 -17.64 -3.00 16.28
CA LYS A 196 -17.63 -1.52 16.38
C LYS A 196 -16.22 -0.92 16.58
N ASP A 197 -15.35 -1.69 17.21
CA ASP A 197 -13.97 -1.36 17.55
C ASP A 197 -12.97 -1.87 16.49
N PHE A 198 -13.45 -2.48 15.40
CA PHE A 198 -12.57 -2.95 14.34
C PHE A 198 -12.00 -1.76 13.55
N SER A 199 -10.69 -1.73 13.46
CA SER A 199 -9.92 -0.85 12.59
C SER A 199 -8.91 -1.69 11.81
N ALA A 200 -8.93 -1.62 10.49
CA ALA A 200 -7.99 -2.35 9.64
C ALA A 200 -6.53 -1.93 9.92
N SER A 201 -6.27 -0.63 10.02
CA SER A 201 -4.96 -0.10 10.40
C SER A 201 -4.56 -0.53 11.81
N GLY A 202 -5.48 -0.47 12.77
CA GLY A 202 -5.24 -0.93 14.14
C GLY A 202 -4.93 -2.42 14.20
N PHE A 203 -5.65 -3.26 13.44
CA PHE A 203 -5.39 -4.69 13.39
C PHE A 203 -3.98 -5.02 12.89
N PHE A 204 -3.52 -4.34 11.84
CA PHE A 204 -2.20 -4.57 11.24
C PHE A 204 -1.08 -3.73 11.83
N SER A 205 -1.37 -2.78 12.73
CA SER A 205 -0.39 -1.81 13.27
C SER A 205 0.79 -2.44 14.00
N THR A 206 0.67 -3.69 14.42
CA THR A 206 1.72 -4.43 15.12
C THR A 206 2.23 -5.64 14.34
N TYR A 207 1.93 -5.72 13.06
CA TYR A 207 2.38 -6.80 12.18
C TYR A 207 3.10 -6.23 10.95
N TYR A 208 4.23 -6.80 10.62
CA TYR A 208 4.95 -6.43 9.40
C TYR A 208 4.15 -6.77 8.12
N GLY A 209 3.61 -7.97 8.05
CA GLY A 209 3.00 -8.51 6.84
C GLY A 209 1.55 -8.97 7.03
N ILE A 210 1.33 -10.21 6.64
CA ILE A 210 0.02 -10.87 6.62
C ILE A 210 -0.04 -12.08 7.55
N VAL A 211 1.09 -12.54 8.07
CA VAL A 211 1.11 -13.59 9.09
C VAL A 211 0.81 -12.94 10.44
N THR A 212 -0.32 -13.32 11.01
CA THR A 212 -0.79 -12.85 12.31
C THR A 212 -1.01 -14.05 13.24
N GLY A 213 -0.87 -13.86 14.52
CA GLY A 213 -1.10 -14.93 15.49
C GLY A 213 -1.34 -14.36 16.88
N ASN A 214 -2.30 -14.95 17.60
CA ASN A 214 -2.61 -14.52 18.97
C ASN A 214 -1.49 -14.90 19.97
N ASP A 215 -0.61 -15.82 19.61
CA ASP A 215 0.44 -16.35 20.48
C ASP A 215 1.74 -15.53 20.40
N ILE A 216 1.90 -14.69 19.36
CA ILE A 216 3.08 -13.84 19.17
C ILE A 216 2.70 -12.41 19.51
N LYS A 217 3.20 -11.91 20.63
CA LYS A 217 2.91 -10.56 21.11
C LYS A 217 3.87 -9.55 20.48
N PRO A 218 3.39 -8.32 20.22
CA PRO A 218 4.27 -7.22 19.84
C PRO A 218 5.28 -6.93 20.94
N GLU A 219 6.53 -6.70 20.54
CA GLU A 219 7.62 -6.39 21.44
C GLU A 219 8.57 -5.36 20.82
N ARG A 220 9.38 -4.76 21.66
CA ARG A 220 10.43 -3.83 21.24
C ARG A 220 11.59 -4.60 20.64
N ILE A 221 11.91 -4.33 19.39
CA ILE A 221 13.00 -5.00 18.67
C ILE A 221 14.04 -3.94 18.29
N ILE A 222 15.31 -4.21 18.59
CA ILE A 222 16.45 -3.35 18.18
C ILE A 222 17.21 -4.07 17.07
N ILE A 223 17.36 -3.37 15.95
CA ILE A 223 18.05 -3.84 14.75
C ILE A 223 19.20 -2.89 14.49
N ARG A 224 20.39 -3.44 14.39
CA ARG A 224 21.58 -2.73 13.94
C ARG A 224 21.73 -2.87 12.44
N ALA A 225 21.87 -1.75 11.75
CA ALA A 225 22.24 -1.70 10.34
C ALA A 225 23.70 -1.28 10.21
N TYR A 226 24.42 -1.86 9.25
CA TYR A 226 25.83 -1.60 9.03
C TYR A 226 26.07 -0.82 7.73
N HIS A 227 27.05 0.06 7.74
CA HIS A 227 27.62 0.75 6.57
C HIS A 227 26.57 1.28 5.58
N ASP A 228 26.63 0.83 4.34
CA ASP A 228 25.76 1.28 3.24
C ASP A 228 24.27 0.97 3.45
N HIS A 229 23.94 0.11 4.40
CA HIS A 229 22.54 -0.22 4.69
C HIS A 229 21.85 0.80 5.61
N ILE A 230 22.62 1.64 6.31
CA ILE A 230 22.05 2.70 7.18
C ILE A 230 21.14 3.66 6.40
N PRO A 231 21.56 4.24 5.25
CA PRO A 231 20.69 5.10 4.45
C PRO A 231 19.42 4.40 3.95
N TYR A 232 19.51 3.11 3.61
CA TYR A 232 18.32 2.33 3.19
C TYR A 232 17.31 2.21 4.32
N MET A 233 17.74 1.87 5.52
CA MET A 233 16.86 1.79 6.69
C MET A 233 16.20 3.12 7.04
N LYS A 234 16.89 4.25 6.80
CA LYS A 234 16.34 5.59 7.01
C LYS A 234 15.31 5.98 5.94
N SER A 235 15.60 5.68 4.67
CA SER A 235 14.78 6.10 3.55
C SER A 235 13.57 5.19 3.31
N LEU A 236 13.68 3.91 3.70
CA LEU A 236 12.63 2.90 3.57
C LEU A 236 12.47 2.15 4.89
N PRO A 237 11.74 2.71 5.86
CA PRO A 237 11.51 2.08 7.15
C PRO A 237 10.86 0.70 7.02
N LEU A 238 11.30 -0.26 7.83
CA LEU A 238 10.72 -1.61 7.86
C LEU A 238 9.26 -1.60 8.36
N HIS A 239 8.95 -0.67 9.25
CA HIS A 239 7.63 -0.56 9.86
C HIS A 239 7.35 0.88 10.27
N ALA A 240 6.10 1.30 10.34
CA ALA A 240 5.69 2.65 10.74
C ALA A 240 6.19 3.06 12.15
N SER A 241 6.41 2.09 13.03
CA SER A 241 6.97 2.32 14.38
C SER A 241 8.49 2.49 14.40
N GLN A 242 9.18 2.38 13.25
CA GLN A 242 10.63 2.46 13.21
C GLN A 242 11.11 3.84 13.64
N ARG A 243 12.09 3.85 14.53
CA ARG A 243 12.81 5.06 14.94
C ARG A 243 14.30 4.79 15.07
N LEU A 244 15.11 5.77 14.71
CA LEU A 244 16.55 5.76 14.94
C LEU A 244 16.81 5.97 16.44
N LEU A 245 17.63 5.11 17.05
CA LEU A 245 18.07 5.24 18.44
C LEU A 245 19.42 5.93 18.54
N GLU A 246 20.41 5.39 17.83
CA GLU A 246 21.76 5.93 17.78
C GLU A 246 22.41 5.66 16.43
N GLU A 247 23.40 6.46 16.08
CA GLU A 247 24.13 6.36 14.84
C GLU A 247 25.62 6.61 15.08
N HIS A 248 26.43 5.74 14.50
CA HIS A 248 27.89 5.78 14.49
C HIS A 248 28.38 5.68 13.06
N ASP A 249 29.68 5.86 12.84
CA ASP A 249 30.30 5.82 11.49
C ASP A 249 30.10 4.47 10.80
N GLU A 250 30.11 3.36 11.54
CA GLU A 250 30.03 2.00 10.98
C GLU A 250 28.66 1.34 11.13
N TYR A 251 27.83 1.80 12.04
CA TYR A 251 26.50 1.23 12.29
C TYR A 251 25.50 2.24 12.82
N ALA A 252 24.20 1.89 12.70
CA ALA A 252 23.12 2.60 13.37
C ALA A 252 22.10 1.62 13.94
N ASP A 253 21.57 1.92 15.12
CA ASP A 253 20.58 1.13 15.81
C ASP A 253 19.19 1.73 15.62
N PHE A 254 18.28 0.89 15.14
CA PHE A 254 16.89 1.23 14.91
C PHE A 254 15.99 0.40 15.84
N GLU A 255 14.97 1.04 16.37
CA GLU A 255 13.93 0.37 17.12
C GLU A 255 12.68 0.21 16.27
N VAL A 256 12.04 -0.95 16.36
CA VAL A 256 10.68 -1.19 15.86
C VAL A 256 9.85 -1.85 16.96
N TYR A 257 8.52 -1.62 16.94
CA TYR A 257 7.56 -2.25 17.85
C TYR A 257 6.56 -3.04 17.04
N LEU A 258 6.71 -4.36 17.00
CA LEU A 258 5.82 -5.27 16.27
C LEU A 258 5.97 -6.71 16.77
N ALA A 259 5.04 -7.58 16.37
CA ALA A 259 5.11 -9.01 16.60
C ALA A 259 6.12 -9.64 15.62
N PRO A 260 7.16 -10.36 16.11
CA PRO A 260 8.17 -10.99 15.25
C PRO A 260 7.63 -12.25 14.58
N THR A 261 6.67 -12.05 13.68
CA THR A 261 6.05 -13.12 12.90
C THR A 261 6.95 -13.58 11.75
N TYR A 262 6.56 -14.69 11.12
CA TYR A 262 7.29 -15.28 10.00
C TYR A 262 7.67 -14.26 8.91
N ASP A 263 6.73 -13.43 8.48
CA ASP A 263 6.99 -12.41 7.43
C ASP A 263 8.11 -11.46 7.82
N PHE A 264 8.13 -11.03 9.09
CA PHE A 264 9.17 -10.14 9.58
C PHE A 264 10.53 -10.82 9.67
N ILE A 265 10.59 -12.05 10.17
CA ILE A 265 11.83 -12.85 10.23
C ILE A 265 12.38 -13.03 8.80
N MET A 266 11.52 -13.39 7.85
CA MET A 266 11.93 -13.53 6.43
C MET A 266 12.44 -12.21 5.86
N ARG A 267 11.83 -11.08 6.21
CA ARG A 267 12.30 -9.76 5.80
C ARG A 267 13.69 -9.45 6.34
N LEU A 268 13.97 -9.80 7.59
CA LEU A 268 15.29 -9.63 8.20
C LEU A 268 16.34 -10.53 7.51
N LEU A 269 16.02 -11.81 7.30
CA LEU A 269 16.89 -12.75 6.60
C LEU A 269 17.21 -12.31 5.15
N HIS A 270 16.23 -11.73 4.46
CA HIS A 270 16.41 -11.20 3.11
C HIS A 270 17.49 -10.11 3.03
N THR A 271 17.73 -9.38 4.11
CA THR A 271 18.74 -8.32 4.17
C THR A 271 20.17 -8.89 4.32
N GLY A 272 20.29 -10.16 4.71
CA GLY A 272 21.58 -10.83 4.86
C GLY A 272 22.43 -10.26 6.00
N ALA A 273 23.72 -10.18 5.81
CA ALA A 273 24.69 -9.74 6.83
C ALA A 273 24.75 -8.22 7.04
N MET A 274 23.89 -7.46 6.35
CA MET A 274 23.85 -6.01 6.47
C MET A 274 23.09 -5.51 7.71
N ILE A 275 22.37 -6.40 8.38
CA ILE A 275 21.65 -6.11 9.63
C ILE A 275 21.89 -7.19 10.66
N GLU A 276 21.70 -6.83 11.92
CA GLU A 276 21.78 -7.72 13.08
C GLU A 276 20.65 -7.42 14.05
N VAL A 277 19.97 -8.44 14.55
CA VAL A 277 19.03 -8.30 15.65
C VAL A 277 19.82 -8.21 16.96
N ILE A 278 19.77 -7.07 17.63
CA ILE A 278 20.42 -6.84 18.91
C ILE A 278 19.54 -7.33 20.05
N SER A 279 18.26 -7.02 20.02
CA SER A 279 17.26 -7.49 20.98
C SER A 279 15.88 -7.67 20.33
N PRO A 280 15.04 -8.49 20.92
CA PRO A 280 15.21 -9.32 22.10
C PRO A 280 16.04 -10.59 21.84
N ALA A 281 16.56 -11.17 22.91
CA ALA A 281 17.38 -12.39 22.84
C ALA A 281 16.63 -13.58 22.19
N SER A 282 15.31 -13.67 22.38
CA SER A 282 14.45 -14.69 21.79
C SER A 282 14.47 -14.61 20.25
N LEU A 283 14.24 -13.43 19.67
CA LEU A 283 14.29 -13.24 18.24
C LEU A 283 15.70 -13.44 17.69
N ARG A 284 16.73 -12.93 18.40
CA ARG A 284 18.14 -13.17 18.04
C ARG A 284 18.47 -14.66 17.98
N GLN A 285 17.97 -15.46 18.93
CA GLN A 285 18.17 -16.90 18.93
C GLN A 285 17.44 -17.56 17.74
N THR A 286 16.22 -17.17 17.45
CA THR A 286 15.48 -17.66 16.27
C THR A 286 16.24 -17.35 14.97
N MET A 287 16.75 -16.13 14.81
CA MET A 287 17.57 -15.75 13.65
C MET A 287 18.81 -16.63 13.52
N LYS A 288 19.50 -16.89 14.65
CA LYS A 288 20.69 -17.74 14.67
C LYS A 288 20.37 -19.19 14.23
N GLU A 289 19.27 -19.74 14.70
CA GLU A 289 18.81 -21.08 14.32
C GLU A 289 18.54 -21.17 12.83
N TRP A 290 17.78 -20.24 12.27
CA TRP A 290 17.45 -20.21 10.85
C TRP A 290 18.67 -20.01 9.97
N ILE A 291 19.61 -19.13 10.36
CA ILE A 291 20.87 -18.91 9.65
C ILE A 291 21.72 -20.20 9.69
N SER A 292 21.74 -20.91 10.82
CA SER A 292 22.44 -22.18 10.95
C SER A 292 21.84 -23.24 10.04
N ASP A 293 20.50 -23.36 10.02
CA ASP A 293 19.81 -24.30 9.12
C ASP A 293 20.09 -23.97 7.65
N MET A 294 20.07 -22.68 7.28
CA MET A 294 20.46 -22.25 5.94
C MET A 294 21.89 -22.59 5.62
N TYR A 295 22.83 -22.37 6.54
CA TYR A 295 24.24 -22.70 6.36
C TYR A 295 24.45 -24.22 6.13
N GLU A 296 23.76 -25.07 6.90
CA GLU A 296 23.86 -26.54 6.74
C GLU A 296 23.39 -27.03 5.37
N LEU A 297 22.45 -26.33 4.70
CA LEU A 297 22.03 -26.66 3.33
C LEU A 297 23.14 -26.47 2.29
N TYR A 298 24.10 -25.57 2.53
CA TYR A 298 25.20 -25.24 1.61
C TYR A 298 26.55 -25.80 2.02
N LYS A 299 26.64 -26.46 3.18
CA LYS A 299 27.90 -26.96 3.75
C LYS A 299 28.45 -28.22 3.06
N ASN A 300 27.63 -28.94 2.33
CA ASN A 300 27.93 -30.26 1.78
C ASN A 300 28.36 -30.26 0.29
N ASP A 301 28.87 -29.13 -0.21
CA ASP A 301 29.47 -29.02 -1.54
C ASP A 301 30.99 -29.20 -1.51
#